data_4709f943b19c0ceb37af6c9374895386
#
_entry.id   4709f943b19c0ceb37af6c9374895386
#
_cell.length_a   1.000
_cell.length_b   1.000
_cell.length_c   1.000
_cell.angle_alpha   90.00
_cell.angle_beta   90.00
_cell.angle_gamma   90.00
#
_symmetry.space_group_name_H-M   'P 1'
#
loop_
_entity.id
_entity.type
_entity.pdbx_description
1 polymer ?
#
loop_
_entity_poly.entity_id
_entity_poly.type
_entity_poly.pdbx_seq_one_letter_code
_entity_poly.pdbx_strand_id
1 'polypeptide(L)'
;MLRTVSSHLSFDVTSTTELFLAIAVADGAYDRFEHLTVTHQDALLEPLEIKTHGARVHRVHAPAGRVVVDYHAQVTGFAAFPPVEDADLIEYRRPSRYADSDKLLAFSRQQFVGLEDAALLTAVVAWVSGHLRYAPGSSLPTDAASDTLLKRRGVCRDFAHLVVALLRAKDMPARFVSVYAPGLSPMDFHAVVEAYVDGAWHLVDATALAPLGSLLRIATGRDATDTAFLSNYHGQLTLQSMTVTATVQDATAPGEITTDDGTGLAVLR
;
A
#
# COMPACT_ATOMS: atom_id res chain seq x y z
N MET A 1 -4.55 -20.03 -7.83
CA MET A 1 -3.70 -19.57 -6.73
C MET A 1 -4.58 -19.35 -5.51
N LEU A 2 -4.25 -19.96 -4.37
CA LEU A 2 -4.88 -19.70 -3.07
C LEU A 2 -3.91 -18.87 -2.22
N ARG A 3 -4.36 -17.74 -1.70
CA ARG A 3 -3.62 -16.86 -0.80
C ARG A 3 -4.32 -16.79 0.53
N THR A 4 -3.59 -16.97 1.62
CA THR A 4 -4.10 -16.87 2.98
C THR A 4 -3.38 -15.73 3.69
N VAL A 5 -4.13 -14.80 4.24
CA VAL A 5 -3.60 -13.64 4.95
C VAL A 5 -4.23 -13.47 6.31
N SER A 6 -3.49 -12.93 7.25
CA SER A 6 -4.02 -12.50 8.53
C SER A 6 -3.31 -11.28 9.07
N SER A 7 -3.99 -10.53 9.92
CA SER A 7 -3.40 -9.48 10.74
C SER A 7 -3.98 -9.51 12.14
N HIS A 8 -3.12 -9.41 13.14
CA HIS A 8 -3.45 -9.26 14.54
C HIS A 8 -2.86 -7.95 15.04
N LEU A 9 -3.71 -7.09 15.62
CA LEU A 9 -3.31 -5.80 16.20
C LEU A 9 -3.81 -5.73 17.63
N SER A 10 -2.96 -5.35 18.56
CA SER A 10 -3.34 -5.04 19.94
C SER A 10 -2.85 -3.65 20.31
N PHE A 11 -3.74 -2.80 20.81
CA PHE A 11 -3.41 -1.42 21.18
C PHE A 11 -4.27 -0.93 22.33
N ASP A 12 -3.75 0.06 23.05
CA ASP A 12 -4.46 0.72 24.12
C ASP A 12 -4.93 2.10 23.68
N VAL A 13 -6.17 2.46 23.97
CA VAL A 13 -6.71 3.80 23.77
C VAL A 13 -6.98 4.48 25.10
N THR A 14 -6.64 5.77 25.20
CA THR A 14 -6.69 6.51 26.48
C THR A 14 -8.06 7.10 26.81
N SER A 15 -8.91 7.25 25.80
CA SER A 15 -10.27 7.77 25.89
C SER A 15 -11.13 7.15 24.80
N THR A 16 -12.43 7.41 24.81
CA THR A 16 -13.30 7.00 23.70
C THR A 16 -12.74 7.52 22.39
N THR A 17 -12.47 6.61 21.47
CA THR A 17 -11.73 6.87 20.24
C THR A 17 -12.50 6.31 19.07
N GLU A 18 -12.53 7.06 17.98
CA GLU A 18 -13.00 6.56 16.69
C GLU A 18 -11.81 6.01 15.92
N LEU A 19 -11.89 4.74 15.53
CA LEU A 19 -10.85 4.00 14.84
C LEU A 19 -11.29 3.72 13.40
N PHE A 20 -10.35 3.80 12.46
CA PHE A 20 -10.52 3.39 11.07
C PHE A 20 -9.45 2.38 10.71
N LEU A 21 -9.88 1.19 10.33
CA LEU A 21 -9.04 0.05 10.00
C LEU A 21 -9.11 -0.21 8.48
N ALA A 22 -8.01 -0.04 7.78
CA ALA A 22 -7.84 -0.42 6.38
C ALA A 22 -6.91 -1.63 6.30
N ILE A 23 -7.42 -2.79 6.72
CA ILE A 23 -6.67 -4.06 6.78
C ILE A 23 -7.35 -5.18 5.99
N ALA A 24 -8.62 -5.03 5.65
CA ALA A 24 -9.33 -6.03 4.86
C ALA A 24 -8.82 -6.05 3.40
N VAL A 25 -8.77 -7.24 2.81
CA VAL A 25 -8.48 -7.38 1.37
C VAL A 25 -9.51 -6.59 0.57
N ALA A 26 -9.06 -5.80 -0.39
CA ALA A 26 -9.93 -4.97 -1.24
C ALA A 26 -10.99 -5.82 -1.97
N ASP A 27 -12.05 -5.17 -2.44
CA ASP A 27 -13.03 -5.85 -3.30
C ASP A 27 -12.40 -6.25 -4.65
N GLY A 28 -12.79 -7.40 -5.16
CA GLY A 28 -12.31 -7.94 -6.42
C GLY A 28 -13.18 -9.08 -6.94
N ALA A 29 -13.02 -9.45 -8.20
CA ALA A 29 -13.72 -10.56 -8.84
C ALA A 29 -13.01 -11.91 -8.53
N TYR A 30 -12.79 -12.20 -7.25
CA TYR A 30 -12.23 -13.45 -6.74
C TYR A 30 -13.08 -14.00 -5.60
N ASP A 31 -12.97 -15.30 -5.35
CA ASP A 31 -13.62 -15.91 -4.19
C ASP A 31 -12.86 -15.53 -2.92
N ARG A 32 -13.58 -14.95 -1.96
CA ARG A 32 -13.03 -14.54 -0.67
C ARG A 32 -13.87 -15.08 0.47
N PHE A 33 -13.22 -15.81 1.36
CA PHE A 33 -13.75 -16.14 2.68
C PHE A 33 -12.94 -15.35 3.71
N GLU A 34 -13.60 -14.53 4.52
CA GLU A 34 -12.93 -13.68 5.49
C GLU A 34 -13.68 -13.54 6.80
N HIS A 35 -12.96 -13.18 7.83
CA HIS A 35 -13.50 -12.87 9.14
C HIS A 35 -12.71 -11.73 9.77
N LEU A 36 -13.44 -10.73 10.30
CA LEU A 36 -12.90 -9.62 11.08
C LEU A 36 -13.55 -9.63 12.46
N THR A 37 -12.75 -9.68 13.49
CA THR A 37 -13.19 -9.54 14.88
C THR A 37 -12.51 -8.36 15.52
N VAL A 38 -13.28 -7.53 16.21
CA VAL A 38 -12.76 -6.44 17.04
C VAL A 38 -13.31 -6.62 18.45
N THR A 39 -12.42 -6.62 19.43
CA THR A 39 -12.81 -6.76 20.84
C THR A 39 -12.25 -5.60 21.68
N HIS A 40 -12.99 -5.22 22.71
CA HIS A 40 -12.57 -4.31 23.76
C HIS A 40 -12.74 -5.02 25.10
N GLN A 41 -11.63 -5.30 25.80
CA GLN A 41 -11.66 -6.04 27.06
C GLN A 41 -12.52 -7.32 26.96
N ASP A 42 -12.28 -8.11 25.92
CA ASP A 42 -12.98 -9.37 25.57
C ASP A 42 -14.45 -9.21 25.11
N ALA A 43 -15.04 -8.03 25.15
CA ALA A 43 -16.36 -7.76 24.58
C ALA A 43 -16.26 -7.44 23.09
N LEU A 44 -17.15 -8.03 22.28
CA LEU A 44 -17.20 -7.74 20.84
C LEU A 44 -17.63 -6.28 20.59
N LEU A 45 -16.95 -5.65 19.66
CA LEU A 45 -17.36 -4.39 19.04
C LEU A 45 -17.80 -4.67 17.61
N GLU A 46 -18.85 -3.99 17.15
CA GLU A 46 -19.37 -4.14 15.79
C GLU A 46 -18.71 -3.12 14.85
N PRO A 47 -17.84 -3.53 13.92
CA PRO A 47 -17.26 -2.65 12.92
C PRO A 47 -18.30 -2.26 11.87
N LEU A 48 -18.34 -0.99 11.49
CA LEU A 48 -19.09 -0.54 10.31
C LEU A 48 -18.16 -0.49 9.09
N GLU A 49 -18.40 -1.34 8.09
CA GLU A 49 -17.68 -1.25 6.83
C GLU A 49 -18.12 -0.03 6.03
N ILE A 50 -17.14 0.76 5.60
CA ILE A 50 -17.30 1.92 4.72
C ILE A 50 -16.47 1.66 3.48
N LYS A 51 -17.11 1.59 2.32
CA LYS A 51 -16.42 1.52 1.04
C LYS A 51 -16.00 2.91 0.62
N THR A 52 -14.70 3.09 0.48
CA THR A 52 -14.10 4.31 -0.05
C THR A 52 -13.58 4.06 -1.46
N HIS A 53 -13.13 5.10 -2.14
CA HIS A 53 -12.41 4.93 -3.39
C HIS A 53 -11.09 4.17 -3.11
N GLY A 54 -11.03 2.92 -3.53
CA GLY A 54 -9.84 2.07 -3.43
C GLY A 54 -9.62 1.31 -2.12
N ALA A 55 -10.54 1.35 -1.16
CA ALA A 55 -10.40 0.60 0.09
C ALA A 55 -11.74 0.20 0.72
N ARG A 56 -11.69 -0.84 1.55
CA ARG A 56 -12.72 -1.23 2.52
C ARG A 56 -12.24 -0.82 3.91
N VAL A 57 -12.83 0.21 4.48
CA VAL A 57 -12.43 0.75 5.79
C VAL A 57 -13.46 0.37 6.83
N HIS A 58 -13.01 -0.18 7.96
CA HIS A 58 -13.87 -0.54 9.07
C HIS A 58 -13.79 0.49 10.18
N ARG A 59 -14.90 1.20 10.42
CA ARG A 59 -15.02 2.18 11.50
C ARG A 59 -15.46 1.49 12.78
N VAL A 60 -14.76 1.78 13.88
CA VAL A 60 -15.06 1.26 15.21
C VAL A 60 -15.05 2.39 16.24
N HIS A 61 -16.03 2.43 17.12
CA HIS A 61 -16.03 3.29 18.30
C HIS A 61 -15.55 2.47 19.49
N ALA A 62 -14.36 2.74 20.00
CA ALA A 62 -13.74 2.02 21.09
C ALA A 62 -13.72 2.88 22.37
N PRO A 63 -14.26 2.39 23.51
CA PRO A 63 -14.03 2.98 24.82
C PRO A 63 -12.56 2.96 25.22
N ALA A 64 -12.17 3.73 26.26
CA ALA A 64 -10.82 3.64 26.81
C ALA A 64 -10.47 2.22 27.28
N GLY A 65 -9.27 1.75 26.95
CA GLY A 65 -8.79 0.41 27.32
C GLY A 65 -8.12 -0.33 26.17
N ARG A 66 -7.93 -1.64 26.35
CA ARG A 66 -7.32 -2.54 25.37
C ARG A 66 -8.31 -2.89 24.28
N VAL A 67 -7.86 -2.69 23.02
CA VAL A 67 -8.56 -3.14 21.81
C VAL A 67 -7.71 -4.17 21.09
N VAL A 68 -8.34 -5.24 20.65
CA VAL A 68 -7.71 -6.28 19.83
C VAL A 68 -8.49 -6.43 18.53
N VAL A 69 -7.76 -6.51 17.44
CA VAL A 69 -8.30 -6.67 16.08
C VAL A 69 -7.67 -7.90 15.46
N ASP A 70 -8.49 -8.83 15.03
CA ASP A 70 -8.10 -10.02 14.30
C ASP A 70 -8.80 -10.07 12.96
N TYR A 71 -8.01 -10.11 11.90
CA TYR A 71 -8.49 -10.30 10.53
C TYR A 71 -7.84 -11.52 9.91
N HIS A 72 -8.64 -12.33 9.24
CA HIS A 72 -8.19 -13.47 8.46
C HIS A 72 -8.95 -13.53 7.15
N ALA A 73 -8.25 -13.82 6.04
CA ALA A 73 -8.89 -14.07 4.75
C ALA A 73 -8.19 -15.17 3.96
N GLN A 74 -9.00 -15.92 3.22
CA GLN A 74 -8.56 -16.82 2.16
C GLN A 74 -9.13 -16.30 0.83
N VAL A 75 -8.24 -16.12 -0.15
CA VAL A 75 -8.59 -15.58 -1.47
C VAL A 75 -8.15 -16.55 -2.55
N THR A 76 -9.11 -16.99 -3.37
CA THR A 76 -8.84 -17.89 -4.50
C THR A 76 -9.08 -17.14 -5.82
N GLY A 77 -8.11 -17.25 -6.72
CA GLY A 77 -8.16 -16.58 -8.02
C GLY A 77 -7.45 -15.22 -8.03
N PHE A 78 -7.82 -14.38 -8.98
CA PHE A 78 -7.25 -13.05 -9.21
C PHE A 78 -8.37 -12.03 -9.37
N ALA A 79 -8.11 -10.79 -9.01
CA ALA A 79 -8.99 -9.67 -9.35
C ALA A 79 -9.01 -9.43 -10.86
N ALA A 80 -10.01 -8.71 -11.35
CA ALA A 80 -9.97 -8.12 -12.68
C ALA A 80 -8.84 -7.07 -12.76
N PHE A 81 -8.46 -6.69 -13.99
CA PHE A 81 -7.57 -5.55 -14.17
C PHE A 81 -8.17 -4.30 -13.51
N PRO A 82 -7.37 -3.49 -12.81
CA PRO A 82 -7.88 -2.26 -12.21
C PRO A 82 -8.50 -1.37 -13.27
N PRO A 83 -9.72 -0.85 -13.03
CA PRO A 83 -10.33 0.08 -13.97
C PRO A 83 -9.49 1.36 -14.09
N VAL A 84 -9.54 1.99 -15.24
CA VAL A 84 -8.96 3.30 -15.48
C VAL A 84 -10.09 4.32 -15.56
N GLU A 85 -10.08 5.27 -14.62
CA GLU A 85 -11.05 6.36 -14.57
C GLU A 85 -10.34 7.69 -14.82
N ASP A 86 -10.95 8.57 -15.62
CA ASP A 86 -10.35 9.88 -15.91
C ASP A 86 -10.10 10.71 -14.63
N ALA A 87 -10.96 10.56 -13.64
CA ALA A 87 -10.80 11.21 -12.34
C ALA A 87 -9.50 10.78 -11.65
N ASP A 88 -9.15 9.50 -11.71
CA ASP A 88 -7.90 8.95 -11.16
C ASP A 88 -6.67 9.55 -11.85
N LEU A 89 -6.73 9.70 -13.18
CA LEU A 89 -5.62 10.27 -13.94
C LEU A 89 -5.35 11.74 -13.57
N ILE A 90 -6.37 12.46 -13.12
CA ILE A 90 -6.23 13.83 -12.61
C ILE A 90 -5.73 13.80 -11.16
N GLU A 91 -6.34 13.00 -10.31
CA GLU A 91 -6.03 12.96 -8.87
C GLU A 91 -4.61 12.47 -8.61
N TYR A 92 -4.21 11.38 -9.25
CA TYR A 92 -2.91 10.75 -9.03
C TYR A 92 -1.73 11.43 -9.75
N ARG A 93 -1.94 12.58 -10.37
CA ARG A 93 -0.87 13.51 -10.80
C ARG A 93 -0.56 14.59 -9.76
N ARG A 94 -1.47 14.82 -8.81
CA ARG A 94 -1.36 15.92 -7.84
C ARG A 94 -0.38 15.57 -6.70
N PRO A 95 0.33 16.54 -6.13
CA PRO A 95 1.06 16.32 -4.89
C PRO A 95 0.10 15.96 -3.76
N SER A 96 0.59 15.21 -2.79
CA SER A 96 -0.16 14.81 -1.60
C SER A 96 0.71 14.91 -0.35
N ARG A 97 0.16 14.60 0.84
CA ARG A 97 0.84 14.84 2.12
C ARG A 97 2.24 14.25 2.18
N TYR A 98 2.41 13.01 1.71
CA TYR A 98 3.67 12.29 1.77
C TYR A 98 4.35 12.15 0.41
N ALA A 99 3.61 12.26 -0.68
CA ALA A 99 4.15 12.32 -2.03
C ALA A 99 4.15 13.78 -2.53
N ASP A 100 5.01 14.59 -1.95
CA ASP A 100 5.16 16.03 -2.15
C ASP A 100 5.92 16.34 -3.46
N SER A 101 5.35 15.89 -4.58
CA SER A 101 5.94 15.94 -5.93
C SER A 101 6.27 17.35 -6.41
N ASP A 102 5.56 18.36 -5.93
CA ASP A 102 5.83 19.78 -6.20
C ASP A 102 7.21 20.22 -5.70
N LYS A 103 7.70 19.66 -4.60
CA LYS A 103 9.06 19.91 -4.09
C LYS A 103 10.15 19.21 -4.91
N LEU A 104 9.79 18.16 -5.64
CA LEU A 104 10.72 17.31 -6.39
C LEU A 104 10.76 17.62 -7.89
N LEU A 105 10.01 18.61 -8.37
CA LEU A 105 9.89 18.95 -9.79
C LEU A 105 11.25 19.18 -10.47
N ALA A 106 12.08 20.05 -9.90
CA ALA A 106 13.38 20.37 -10.49
C ALA A 106 14.31 19.15 -10.53
N PHE A 107 14.34 18.41 -9.42
CA PHE A 107 15.15 17.19 -9.31
C PHE A 107 14.71 16.12 -10.31
N SER A 108 13.42 15.79 -10.35
CA SER A 108 12.90 14.72 -11.20
C SER A 108 13.07 15.05 -12.69
N ARG A 109 12.77 16.30 -13.09
CA ARG A 109 12.92 16.74 -14.49
C ARG A 109 14.36 16.73 -14.96
N GLN A 110 15.31 17.05 -14.08
CA GLN A 110 16.73 17.00 -14.40
C GLN A 110 17.27 15.57 -14.43
N GLN A 111 16.89 14.75 -13.44
CA GLN A 111 17.39 13.38 -13.28
C GLN A 111 16.90 12.45 -14.41
N PHE A 112 15.66 12.65 -14.87
CA PHE A 112 14.99 11.80 -15.85
C PHE A 112 14.68 12.56 -17.15
N VAL A 113 15.62 13.41 -17.59
CA VAL A 113 15.47 14.20 -18.81
C VAL A 113 15.28 13.29 -20.04
N GLY A 114 14.28 13.62 -20.87
CA GLY A 114 13.99 12.88 -22.11
C GLY A 114 13.36 11.49 -21.92
N LEU A 115 13.06 11.09 -20.69
CA LEU A 115 12.36 9.83 -20.42
C LEU A 115 10.86 10.07 -20.24
N GLU A 116 10.06 9.17 -20.82
CA GLU A 116 8.60 9.16 -20.77
C GLU A 116 8.11 7.70 -20.64
N ASP A 117 6.84 7.52 -20.34
CA ASP A 117 6.11 6.24 -20.30
C ASP A 117 6.88 5.12 -19.57
N ALA A 118 6.93 3.92 -20.12
CA ALA A 118 7.58 2.73 -19.52
C ALA A 118 9.06 2.96 -19.22
N ALA A 119 9.77 3.74 -20.06
CA ALA A 119 11.18 4.08 -19.84
C ALA A 119 11.37 4.95 -18.60
N LEU A 120 10.49 5.92 -18.39
CA LEU A 120 10.48 6.76 -17.18
C LEU A 120 10.17 5.90 -15.93
N LEU A 121 9.13 5.08 -15.98
CA LEU A 121 8.76 4.20 -14.87
C LEU A 121 9.93 3.32 -14.44
N THR A 122 10.53 2.62 -15.40
CA THR A 122 11.67 1.74 -15.14
C THR A 122 12.87 2.50 -14.57
N ALA A 123 13.19 3.67 -15.11
CA ALA A 123 14.31 4.47 -14.66
C ALA A 123 14.11 5.01 -13.24
N VAL A 124 12.90 5.47 -12.90
CA VAL A 124 12.57 5.96 -11.54
C VAL A 124 12.68 4.84 -10.51
N VAL A 125 12.10 3.67 -10.80
CA VAL A 125 12.17 2.50 -9.91
C VAL A 125 13.62 2.07 -9.69
N ALA A 126 14.40 1.93 -10.75
CA ALA A 126 15.81 1.56 -10.67
C ALA A 126 16.64 2.60 -9.90
N TRP A 127 16.36 3.90 -10.12
CA TRP A 127 17.04 4.96 -9.40
C TRP A 127 16.74 4.90 -7.89
N VAL A 128 15.47 4.79 -7.50
CA VAL A 128 15.06 4.70 -6.08
C VAL A 128 15.68 3.48 -5.42
N SER A 129 15.57 2.30 -6.06
CA SER A 129 16.17 1.05 -5.57
C SER A 129 17.68 1.15 -5.38
N GLY A 130 18.39 1.79 -6.31
CA GLY A 130 19.86 1.93 -6.27
C GLY A 130 20.37 3.02 -5.34
N HIS A 131 19.55 3.99 -4.95
CA HIS A 131 19.97 5.16 -4.17
C HIS A 131 19.46 5.19 -2.74
N LEU A 132 18.48 4.36 -2.38
CA LEU A 132 17.96 4.25 -1.03
C LEU A 132 18.42 2.96 -0.37
N ARG A 133 18.73 3.04 0.92
CA ARG A 133 18.97 1.88 1.77
C ARG A 133 17.71 1.54 2.55
N TYR A 134 17.22 0.32 2.43
CA TYR A 134 16.15 -0.17 3.29
C TYR A 134 16.65 -0.27 4.74
N ALA A 135 15.99 0.42 5.67
CA ALA A 135 16.46 0.54 7.06
C ALA A 135 15.26 0.62 8.02
N PRO A 136 14.81 -0.51 8.59
CA PRO A 136 13.76 -0.51 9.61
C PRO A 136 14.10 0.43 10.76
N GLY A 137 13.08 1.16 11.26
CA GLY A 137 13.24 2.12 12.36
C GLY A 137 13.86 3.48 11.97
N SER A 138 14.22 3.69 10.70
CA SER A 138 14.80 4.96 10.24
C SER A 138 13.77 5.99 9.77
N SER A 139 12.51 5.58 9.59
CA SER A 139 11.42 6.39 9.09
C SER A 139 10.60 6.99 10.22
N LEU A 140 10.23 8.26 10.10
CA LEU A 140 9.28 8.92 11.00
C LEU A 140 7.89 8.93 10.38
N PRO A 141 6.81 8.92 11.18
CA PRO A 141 5.45 9.04 10.66
C PRO A 141 5.20 10.29 9.83
N THR A 142 6.02 11.32 10.00
CA THR A 142 5.90 12.61 9.31
C THR A 142 6.75 12.74 8.05
N ASP A 143 7.63 11.76 7.77
CA ASP A 143 8.55 11.82 6.63
C ASP A 143 7.78 11.78 5.30
N ALA A 144 8.06 12.75 4.44
CA ALA A 144 7.58 12.84 3.06
C ALA A 144 8.64 12.33 2.07
N ALA A 145 8.30 12.29 0.79
CA ALA A 145 9.20 11.88 -0.27
C ALA A 145 10.46 12.76 -0.35
N SER A 146 10.32 14.07 -0.13
CA SER A 146 11.45 14.99 -0.08
C SER A 146 12.42 14.70 1.09
N ASP A 147 11.89 14.30 2.26
CA ASP A 147 12.73 13.88 3.40
C ASP A 147 13.48 12.58 3.08
N THR A 148 12.79 11.62 2.47
CA THR A 148 13.36 10.34 2.05
C THR A 148 14.49 10.54 1.02
N LEU A 149 14.28 11.42 0.05
CA LEU A 149 15.32 11.78 -0.93
C LEU A 149 16.60 12.29 -0.25
N LEU A 150 16.47 13.12 0.77
CA LEU A 150 17.60 13.67 1.51
C LEU A 150 18.28 12.63 2.42
N LYS A 151 17.48 11.84 3.13
CA LYS A 151 17.97 10.83 4.10
C LYS A 151 18.61 9.62 3.42
N ARG A 152 18.25 9.32 2.15
CA ARG A 152 18.69 8.15 1.39
C ARG A 152 18.46 6.81 2.11
N ARG A 153 17.45 6.75 2.94
CA ARG A 153 17.04 5.55 3.68
C ARG A 153 15.58 5.65 4.10
N GLY A 154 14.95 4.50 4.27
CA GLY A 154 13.56 4.40 4.69
C GLY A 154 13.07 2.97 4.72
N VAL A 155 11.75 2.80 4.83
CA VAL A 155 11.04 1.53 4.72
C VAL A 155 10.16 1.51 3.46
N CYS A 156 9.41 0.44 3.20
CA CYS A 156 8.60 0.28 1.99
C CYS A 156 7.72 1.51 1.70
N ARG A 157 7.09 2.10 2.74
CA ARG A 157 6.29 3.31 2.64
C ARG A 157 7.09 4.48 2.04
N ASP A 158 8.31 4.69 2.49
CA ASP A 158 9.16 5.80 2.07
C ASP A 158 9.64 5.62 0.63
N PHE A 159 10.00 4.38 0.25
CA PHE A 159 10.34 4.01 -1.12
C PHE A 159 9.16 4.28 -2.06
N ALA A 160 7.96 3.80 -1.68
CA ALA A 160 6.75 4.02 -2.47
C ALA A 160 6.40 5.50 -2.62
N HIS A 161 6.47 6.30 -1.54
CA HIS A 161 6.24 7.75 -1.63
C HIS A 161 7.23 8.44 -2.56
N LEU A 162 8.50 8.06 -2.51
CA LEU A 162 9.50 8.68 -3.39
C LEU A 162 9.27 8.31 -4.85
N VAL A 163 8.96 7.05 -5.16
CA VAL A 163 8.60 6.64 -6.54
C VAL A 163 7.38 7.43 -7.03
N VAL A 164 6.29 7.46 -6.25
CA VAL A 164 5.08 8.22 -6.60
C VAL A 164 5.38 9.70 -6.85
N ALA A 165 6.15 10.33 -5.95
CA ALA A 165 6.46 11.75 -6.08
C ALA A 165 7.33 12.07 -7.29
N LEU A 166 8.32 11.23 -7.61
CA LEU A 166 9.18 11.42 -8.77
C LEU A 166 8.42 11.23 -10.09
N LEU A 167 7.51 10.25 -10.16
CA LEU A 167 6.66 10.03 -11.34
C LEU A 167 5.68 11.19 -11.54
N ARG A 168 4.98 11.62 -10.47
CA ARG A 168 4.06 12.76 -10.53
C ARG A 168 4.77 14.06 -10.89
N ALA A 169 6.01 14.26 -10.47
CA ALA A 169 6.82 15.41 -10.88
C ALA A 169 7.17 15.42 -12.37
N LYS A 170 6.94 14.31 -13.07
CA LYS A 170 7.02 14.15 -14.53
C LYS A 170 5.65 14.00 -15.19
N ASP A 171 4.61 14.43 -14.48
CA ASP A 171 3.22 14.42 -14.93
C ASP A 171 2.63 12.99 -15.19
N MET A 172 3.33 11.92 -14.76
CA MET A 172 2.82 10.56 -14.83
C MET A 172 1.89 10.28 -13.63
N PRO A 173 0.64 9.84 -13.87
CA PRO A 173 -0.23 9.41 -12.79
C PRO A 173 0.38 8.22 -12.06
N ALA A 174 0.51 8.32 -10.73
CA ALA A 174 1.02 7.25 -9.90
C ALA A 174 0.29 7.23 -8.55
N ARG A 175 -0.01 6.04 -8.04
CA ARG A 175 -0.78 5.85 -6.81
C ARG A 175 -0.11 4.88 -5.86
N PHE A 176 -0.29 5.12 -4.60
CA PHE A 176 0.23 4.30 -3.51
C PHE A 176 -0.73 3.15 -3.24
N VAL A 177 -0.20 1.95 -3.04
CA VAL A 177 -1.01 0.75 -2.76
C VAL A 177 -0.47 0.03 -1.54
N SER A 178 -1.31 -0.18 -0.53
CA SER A 178 -1.00 -1.09 0.57
C SER A 178 -1.46 -2.51 0.23
N VAL A 179 -0.64 -3.49 0.59
CA VAL A 179 -0.86 -4.90 0.23
C VAL A 179 -0.46 -5.85 1.35
N TYR A 180 -1.07 -7.05 1.34
CA TYR A 180 -0.47 -8.24 1.92
C TYR A 180 0.54 -8.82 0.91
N ALA A 181 1.73 -9.20 1.40
CA ALA A 181 2.85 -9.58 0.55
C ALA A 181 3.39 -10.99 0.91
N PRO A 182 2.84 -12.07 0.35
CA PRO A 182 3.41 -13.40 0.52
C PRO A 182 4.89 -13.42 0.09
N GLY A 183 5.75 -13.96 0.95
CA GLY A 183 7.20 -14.02 0.71
C GLY A 183 7.99 -12.85 1.29
N LEU A 184 7.35 -11.80 1.81
CA LEU A 184 8.03 -10.72 2.54
C LEU A 184 8.68 -11.25 3.83
N SER A 185 9.90 -10.83 4.13
CA SER A 185 10.60 -11.23 5.36
C SER A 185 11.41 -10.06 5.95
N PRO A 186 11.21 -9.67 7.24
CA PRO A 186 10.11 -10.14 8.09
C PRO A 186 8.73 -9.79 7.55
N MET A 187 7.71 -10.59 7.89
CA MET A 187 6.35 -10.38 7.42
C MET A 187 5.73 -9.14 8.05
N ASP A 188 5.14 -8.28 7.22
CA ASP A 188 4.47 -7.03 7.60
C ASP A 188 3.47 -6.63 6.52
N PHE A 189 2.66 -5.59 6.78
CA PHE A 189 2.01 -4.85 5.70
C PHE A 189 3.07 -4.27 4.77
N HIS A 190 2.78 -4.29 3.48
CA HIS A 190 3.74 -3.78 2.49
C HIS A 190 3.15 -2.65 1.66
N ALA A 191 4.03 -1.82 1.13
CA ALA A 191 3.67 -0.67 0.30
C ALA A 191 4.35 -0.78 -1.05
N VAL A 192 3.55 -0.66 -2.11
CA VAL A 192 3.97 -0.69 -3.50
C VAL A 192 3.35 0.47 -4.27
N VAL A 193 3.68 0.61 -5.53
CA VAL A 193 3.19 1.70 -6.39
C VAL A 193 2.52 1.13 -7.63
N GLU A 194 1.44 1.76 -8.06
CA GLU A 194 0.94 1.60 -9.42
C GLU A 194 1.12 2.91 -10.19
N ALA A 195 1.65 2.82 -11.39
CA ALA A 195 1.82 3.95 -12.33
C ALA A 195 1.01 3.69 -13.60
N TYR A 196 0.44 4.75 -14.15
CA TYR A 196 -0.33 4.67 -15.38
C TYR A 196 0.59 4.83 -16.59
N VAL A 197 0.68 3.78 -17.40
CA VAL A 197 1.49 3.73 -18.62
C VAL A 197 0.69 2.99 -19.70
N ASP A 198 0.73 3.45 -20.92
CA ASP A 198 0.13 2.80 -22.10
C ASP A 198 -1.32 2.33 -21.91
N GLY A 199 -2.12 3.12 -21.19
CA GLY A 199 -3.55 2.83 -21.01
C GLY A 199 -3.89 1.94 -19.82
N ALA A 200 -2.92 1.51 -18.99
CA ALA A 200 -3.13 0.62 -17.86
C ALA A 200 -2.34 1.03 -16.60
N TRP A 201 -2.78 0.51 -15.44
CA TRP A 201 -2.06 0.64 -14.18
C TRP A 201 -1.04 -0.49 -14.01
N HIS A 202 0.24 -0.14 -13.89
CA HIS A 202 1.35 -1.07 -13.75
C HIS A 202 1.94 -1.04 -12.36
N LEU A 203 2.08 -2.23 -11.78
CA LEU A 203 2.61 -2.46 -10.44
C LEU A 203 4.14 -2.42 -10.44
N VAL A 204 4.71 -1.67 -9.50
CA VAL A 204 6.16 -1.65 -9.26
C VAL A 204 6.47 -1.62 -7.76
N ASP A 205 7.59 -2.23 -7.38
CA ASP A 205 8.14 -2.22 -6.03
C ASP A 205 9.64 -1.95 -6.08
N ALA A 206 10.04 -0.75 -5.69
CA ALA A 206 11.44 -0.35 -5.65
C ALA A 206 12.24 -1.01 -4.51
N THR A 207 11.56 -1.69 -3.57
CA THR A 207 12.23 -2.45 -2.51
C THR A 207 12.62 -3.85 -2.94
N ALA A 208 11.88 -4.44 -3.90
CA ALA A 208 12.02 -5.82 -4.35
C ALA A 208 12.02 -6.87 -3.22
N LEU A 209 11.29 -6.61 -2.11
CA LEU A 209 11.28 -7.46 -0.92
C LEU A 209 10.30 -8.63 -1.02
N ALA A 210 9.35 -8.60 -1.95
CA ALA A 210 8.35 -9.65 -2.12
C ALA A 210 8.06 -9.92 -3.61
N PRO A 211 7.67 -11.16 -3.98
CA PRO A 211 7.22 -11.48 -5.33
C PRO A 211 5.94 -10.71 -5.68
N LEU A 212 5.93 -9.98 -6.81
CA LEU A 212 4.80 -9.15 -7.21
C LEU A 212 3.53 -9.96 -7.56
N GLY A 213 3.68 -11.16 -8.12
CA GLY A 213 2.57 -11.97 -8.62
C GLY A 213 1.64 -12.56 -7.55
N SER A 214 2.02 -12.51 -6.26
CA SER A 214 1.23 -13.04 -5.14
C SER A 214 0.62 -11.99 -4.24
N LEU A 215 0.87 -10.72 -4.48
CA LEU A 215 0.38 -9.62 -3.65
C LEU A 215 -1.16 -9.58 -3.62
N LEU A 216 -1.73 -9.18 -2.48
CA LEU A 216 -3.14 -8.91 -2.32
C LEU A 216 -3.36 -7.46 -1.90
N ARG A 217 -4.13 -6.72 -2.70
CA ARG A 217 -4.49 -5.32 -2.42
C ARG A 217 -5.30 -5.20 -1.13
N ILE A 218 -4.93 -4.22 -0.31
CA ILE A 218 -5.70 -3.76 0.86
C ILE A 218 -6.38 -2.44 0.51
N ALA A 219 -5.58 -1.44 0.13
CA ALA A 219 -6.07 -0.10 -0.18
C ALA A 219 -5.22 0.57 -1.26
N THR A 220 -5.86 1.48 -2.00
CA THR A 220 -5.22 2.35 -2.99
C THR A 220 -5.51 3.80 -2.64
N GLY A 221 -4.54 4.68 -2.81
CA GLY A 221 -4.72 6.09 -2.51
C GLY A 221 -3.59 6.97 -3.03
N ARG A 222 -3.64 8.25 -2.68
CA ARG A 222 -2.63 9.23 -3.11
C ARG A 222 -1.28 9.00 -2.45
N ASP A 223 -1.32 8.60 -1.18
CA ASP A 223 -0.19 8.24 -0.33
C ASP A 223 -0.66 7.46 0.91
N ALA A 224 0.20 7.27 1.89
CA ALA A 224 -0.13 6.53 3.12
C ALA A 224 -1.23 7.19 3.97
N THR A 225 -1.61 8.44 3.75
CA THR A 225 -2.75 9.06 4.44
C THR A 225 -4.05 8.34 4.10
N ASP A 226 -4.22 7.98 2.83
CA ASP A 226 -5.44 7.33 2.33
C ASP A 226 -5.44 5.81 2.59
N THR A 227 -4.29 5.20 2.90
CA THR A 227 -4.11 3.75 2.96
C THR A 227 -3.58 3.24 4.30
N ALA A 228 -3.54 4.09 5.32
CA ALA A 228 -3.06 3.71 6.64
C ALA A 228 -3.89 2.56 7.23
N PHE A 229 -3.22 1.48 7.66
CA PHE A 229 -3.88 0.30 8.22
C PHE A 229 -4.68 0.60 9.50
N LEU A 230 -4.30 1.64 10.24
CA LEU A 230 -4.96 2.12 11.45
C LEU A 230 -4.85 3.64 11.53
N SER A 231 -5.99 4.30 11.67
CA SER A 231 -6.09 5.73 11.99
C SER A 231 -7.04 5.92 13.16
N ASN A 232 -6.80 6.95 13.99
CA ASN A 232 -7.65 7.24 15.14
C ASN A 232 -7.96 8.73 15.25
N TYR A 233 -9.15 9.03 15.77
CA TYR A 233 -9.60 10.38 16.06
C TYR A 233 -10.16 10.45 17.49
N HIS A 234 -10.03 11.64 18.11
CA HIS A 234 -10.57 11.96 19.45
C HIS A 234 -9.89 11.24 20.63
N GLY A 235 -8.81 10.51 20.43
CA GLY A 235 -8.07 9.85 21.49
C GLY A 235 -6.63 9.60 21.13
N GLN A 236 -5.83 9.20 22.11
CA GLN A 236 -4.47 8.72 21.87
C GLN A 236 -4.47 7.21 21.83
N LEU A 237 -3.68 6.67 20.93
CA LEU A 237 -3.51 5.24 20.71
C LEU A 237 -2.04 4.85 20.88
N THR A 238 -1.80 3.74 21.59
CA THR A 238 -0.47 3.14 21.68
C THR A 238 -0.54 1.70 21.16
N LEU A 239 0.09 1.44 20.01
CA LEU A 239 0.21 0.10 19.45
C LEU A 239 1.13 -0.75 20.33
N GLN A 240 0.63 -1.88 20.83
CA GLN A 240 1.35 -2.81 21.71
C GLN A 240 1.99 -3.95 20.92
N SER A 241 1.23 -4.51 19.99
CA SER A 241 1.72 -5.56 19.10
C SER A 241 1.01 -5.53 17.76
N MET A 242 1.73 -5.95 16.74
CA MET A 242 1.22 -6.19 15.40
C MET A 242 1.87 -7.43 14.83
N THR A 243 1.07 -8.33 14.28
CA THR A 243 1.54 -9.49 13.53
C THR A 243 0.77 -9.57 12.23
N VAL A 244 1.48 -9.68 11.14
CA VAL A 244 0.90 -9.84 9.79
C VAL A 244 1.42 -11.15 9.22
N THR A 245 0.55 -11.93 8.59
CA THR A 245 0.96 -13.13 7.83
C THR A 245 0.35 -13.11 6.45
N ALA A 246 1.09 -13.59 5.48
CA ALA A 246 0.61 -13.79 4.13
C ALA A 246 1.34 -14.98 3.50
N THR A 247 0.58 -15.95 3.03
CA THR A 247 1.10 -17.16 2.38
C THR A 247 0.38 -17.41 1.07
N VAL A 248 1.06 -18.12 0.17
CA VAL A 248 0.50 -18.57 -1.10
C VAL A 248 0.67 -20.08 -1.21
N GLN A 249 -0.41 -20.77 -1.61
CA GLN A 249 -0.40 -22.19 -1.95
C GLN A 249 -0.60 -22.34 -3.45
N ASP A 250 0.03 -23.36 -4.03
CA ASP A 250 -0.01 -23.67 -5.46
C ASP A 250 0.45 -22.49 -6.34
N ALA A 251 1.57 -21.87 -5.97
CA ALA A 251 2.30 -21.03 -6.88
C ALA A 251 2.86 -21.92 -7.99
N THR A 252 2.10 -22.09 -9.08
CA THR A 252 2.68 -22.53 -10.35
C THR A 252 3.79 -21.53 -10.68
N ALA A 253 5.04 -22.00 -10.59
CA ALA A 253 6.30 -21.31 -10.79
C ALA A 253 6.40 -19.85 -10.27
N PRO A 254 7.43 -19.53 -9.45
CA PRO A 254 7.71 -18.12 -9.16
C PRO A 254 8.20 -17.50 -10.48
N GLY A 255 7.37 -16.67 -11.10
CA GLY A 255 7.85 -15.90 -12.24
C GLY A 255 6.89 -15.53 -13.35
N GLU A 256 5.79 -16.20 -13.55
CA GLU A 256 4.81 -15.69 -14.52
C GLU A 256 3.86 -14.67 -13.86
N ILE A 257 4.37 -13.45 -13.71
CA ILE A 257 3.54 -12.27 -13.73
C ILE A 257 3.01 -12.23 -15.16
N THR A 258 1.79 -12.69 -15.37
CA THR A 258 1.16 -12.55 -16.67
C THR A 258 0.92 -11.07 -16.93
N THR A 259 1.89 -10.48 -17.62
CA THR A 259 1.75 -9.20 -18.28
C THR A 259 1.01 -9.45 -19.56
N ASP A 260 -0.31 -9.52 -19.51
CA ASP A 260 -1.10 -9.84 -20.70
C ASP A 260 -1.48 -8.59 -21.50
N ASP A 261 -0.81 -7.46 -21.23
CA ASP A 261 -0.97 -6.21 -21.97
C ASP A 261 0.13 -5.97 -23.02
N GLY A 262 1.06 -6.89 -23.17
CA GLY A 262 2.18 -6.81 -24.13
C GLY A 262 3.29 -5.83 -23.75
N THR A 263 3.23 -5.15 -22.60
CA THR A 263 4.25 -4.17 -22.17
C THR A 263 5.41 -4.81 -21.41
N GLY A 264 5.24 -6.01 -20.88
CA GLY A 264 6.22 -6.66 -20.00
C GLY A 264 6.22 -6.12 -18.56
N LEU A 265 5.29 -5.21 -18.22
CA LEU A 265 5.15 -4.62 -16.89
C LEU A 265 4.12 -5.43 -16.05
N ALA A 266 4.30 -5.47 -14.73
CA ALA A 266 3.42 -6.20 -13.83
C ALA A 266 2.09 -5.47 -13.60
N VAL A 267 1.01 -6.22 -13.37
CA VAL A 267 -0.31 -5.69 -12.95
C VAL A 267 -0.75 -6.38 -11.66
N LEU A 268 -1.28 -5.63 -10.71
CA LEU A 268 -1.82 -6.17 -9.46
C LEU A 268 -3.28 -6.61 -9.65
N ARG A 269 -3.50 -7.92 -9.54
CA ARG A 269 -4.80 -8.57 -9.75
C ARG A 269 -5.26 -9.39 -8.56
#